data_0e7a59a681b3577a84ac8a2973b6a2e0
#
_entry.id   0e7a59a681b3577a84ac8a2973b6a2e0
#
_cell.length_a   1.000
_cell.length_b   1.000
_cell.length_c   1.000
_cell.angle_alpha   90.00
_cell.angle_beta   90.00
_cell.angle_gamma   90.00
#
_symmetry.space_group_name_H-M   'P 1'
#
loop_
_entity.id
_entity.type
_entity.pdbx_description
1 polymer ?
#
loop_
_entity_poly.entity_id
_entity_poly.type
_entity_poly.pdbx_seq_one_letter_code
_entity_poly.pdbx_strand_id
1 'polypeptide(L)'
;MMTLKRFRVMNFRSVMDSGWIDCDDVTSLVGINEAGKSNVILALWKLKPVRDGEIDTLHDMPTKEYSSWRSTPEKIVFISADFELDSTLVDKVVSLCKCDRAAAAVVNIKRRYDGKYLVSFPNYRKSQSIDAAIVIKIVSDAATQLNSLKEKTKAEAGIKDKVAASYKDILSLLSEKTVLTETALDEIEEKYPTGITQSATSEIYPNLKNTQKAIANAFAVLNPVNPTDNSEARKLMVSEMPSFVYYSNYGNLDAQIYLPHAIKWLNNEEVAGIDIGAKVRTLRVLFDFVKLNPQEVLDLVVVKHFCNTCG
;
A
#
# COMPACT_ATOMS: atom_id res chain seq x y z
N MET A 1 -6.73 -1.12 2.08
CA MET A 1 -7.22 0.01 1.25
C MET A 1 -6.35 1.23 1.49
N MET A 2 -6.09 2.05 0.45
CA MET A 2 -5.33 3.30 0.57
C MET A 2 -6.29 4.48 0.44
N THR A 3 -6.16 5.48 1.32
CA THR A 3 -6.98 6.70 1.31
C THR A 3 -6.11 7.90 0.94
N LEU A 4 -6.48 8.64 -0.12
CA LEU A 4 -5.80 9.88 -0.49
C LEU A 4 -6.02 10.93 0.60
N LYS A 5 -4.93 11.50 1.14
CA LYS A 5 -4.98 12.56 2.16
C LYS A 5 -4.67 13.92 1.61
N ARG A 6 -3.73 14.01 0.71
CA ARG A 6 -3.36 15.25 0.03
C ARG A 6 -2.58 14.97 -1.24
N PHE A 7 -2.60 15.92 -2.13
CA PHE A 7 -1.79 15.84 -3.34
C PHE A 7 -1.23 17.22 -3.72
N ARG A 8 -0.22 17.21 -4.58
CA ARG A 8 0.43 18.41 -5.11
C ARG A 8 0.72 18.20 -6.58
N VAL A 9 0.28 19.13 -7.39
CA VAL A 9 0.53 19.14 -8.83
C VAL A 9 1.68 20.07 -9.11
N MET A 10 2.62 19.62 -9.90
CA MET A 10 3.81 20.37 -10.29
C MET A 10 4.04 20.18 -11.78
N ASN A 11 4.56 21.22 -12.44
CA ASN A 11 5.04 21.08 -13.82
C ASN A 11 4.00 20.51 -14.80
N PHE A 12 2.72 20.82 -14.61
CA PHE A 12 1.64 20.26 -15.43
C PHE A 12 0.83 21.37 -16.09
N ARG A 13 0.92 21.47 -17.41
CA ARG A 13 0.26 22.49 -18.23
C ARG A 13 0.54 23.91 -17.72
N SER A 14 -0.50 24.61 -17.26
CA SER A 14 -0.37 25.96 -16.67
C SER A 14 0.04 25.95 -15.20
N VAL A 15 0.06 24.79 -14.54
CA VAL A 15 0.33 24.65 -13.11
C VAL A 15 1.81 24.33 -12.92
N MET A 16 2.59 25.31 -12.47
CA MET A 16 3.98 25.09 -12.09
C MET A 16 4.09 24.42 -10.72
N ASP A 17 3.25 24.86 -9.78
CA ASP A 17 3.15 24.30 -8.45
C ASP A 17 1.83 24.70 -7.80
N SER A 18 1.00 23.74 -7.42
CA SER A 18 -0.27 23.99 -6.72
C SER A 18 -0.11 24.19 -5.22
N GLY A 19 1.07 23.90 -4.64
CA GLY A 19 1.16 23.59 -3.23
C GLY A 19 0.43 22.29 -2.88
N TRP A 20 0.43 21.92 -1.61
CA TRP A 20 -0.33 20.76 -1.12
C TRP A 20 -1.82 21.11 -1.01
N ILE A 21 -2.65 20.22 -1.52
CA ILE A 21 -4.11 20.28 -1.47
C ILE A 21 -4.56 19.10 -0.62
N ASP A 22 -5.14 19.39 0.54
CA ASP A 22 -5.70 18.38 1.43
C ASP A 22 -7.01 17.84 0.86
N CYS A 23 -7.25 16.54 1.03
CA CYS A 23 -8.41 15.82 0.52
C CYS A 23 -9.22 15.22 1.65
N ASP A 24 -10.51 15.56 1.64
CA ASP A 24 -11.55 14.93 2.44
C ASP A 24 -12.49 14.12 1.52
N ASP A 25 -13.60 13.60 2.06
CA ASP A 25 -14.60 12.87 1.30
C ASP A 25 -15.14 13.69 0.13
N VAL A 26 -15.22 15.01 0.28
CA VAL A 26 -15.58 15.98 -0.75
C VAL A 26 -14.63 17.17 -0.68
N THR A 27 -13.86 17.38 -1.73
CA THR A 27 -12.94 18.52 -1.84
C THR A 27 -13.34 19.40 -3.02
N SER A 28 -13.53 20.69 -2.80
CA SER A 28 -13.92 21.66 -3.83
C SER A 28 -12.79 22.61 -4.14
N LEU A 29 -12.47 22.77 -5.44
CA LEU A 29 -11.54 23.77 -5.93
C LEU A 29 -12.29 25.01 -6.42
N VAL A 30 -12.12 26.12 -5.73
CA VAL A 30 -12.77 27.41 -6.05
C VAL A 30 -11.75 28.41 -6.59
N GLY A 31 -12.13 29.20 -7.56
CA GLY A 31 -11.28 30.22 -8.16
C GLY A 31 -11.83 30.73 -9.48
N ILE A 32 -11.26 31.79 -10.01
CA ILE A 32 -11.64 32.39 -11.30
C ILE A 32 -11.43 31.40 -12.44
N ASN A 33 -12.10 31.63 -13.56
CA ASN A 33 -11.87 30.85 -14.78
C ASN A 33 -10.41 31.01 -15.21
N GLU A 34 -9.84 29.95 -15.79
CA GLU A 34 -8.43 29.88 -16.22
C GLU A 34 -7.39 29.82 -15.09
N ALA A 35 -7.81 29.79 -13.80
CA ALA A 35 -6.87 29.64 -12.65
C ALA A 35 -6.17 28.28 -12.59
N GLY A 36 -6.39 27.38 -13.55
CA GLY A 36 -5.73 26.06 -13.59
C GLY A 36 -6.46 24.95 -12.84
N LYS A 37 -7.66 25.19 -12.28
CA LYS A 37 -8.44 24.18 -11.52
C LYS A 37 -8.60 22.86 -12.28
N SER A 38 -9.00 22.93 -13.55
CA SER A 38 -9.17 21.73 -14.39
C SER A 38 -7.85 20.99 -14.62
N ASN A 39 -6.73 21.72 -14.72
CA ASN A 39 -5.41 21.11 -14.89
C ASN A 39 -4.96 20.37 -13.61
N VAL A 40 -5.32 20.89 -12.43
CA VAL A 40 -5.06 20.22 -11.14
C VAL A 40 -5.81 18.90 -11.08
N ILE A 41 -7.11 18.87 -11.42
CA ILE A 41 -7.92 17.65 -11.42
C ILE A 41 -7.45 16.67 -12.50
N LEU A 42 -7.07 17.15 -13.68
CA LEU A 42 -6.52 16.34 -14.76
C LEU A 42 -5.21 15.67 -14.35
N ALA A 43 -4.31 16.38 -13.66
CA ALA A 43 -3.08 15.81 -13.16
C ALA A 43 -3.35 14.70 -12.12
N LEU A 44 -4.33 14.91 -11.21
CA LEU A 44 -4.73 13.92 -10.22
C LEU A 44 -5.30 12.67 -10.91
N TRP A 45 -6.18 12.84 -11.90
CA TRP A 45 -6.67 11.72 -12.71
C TRP A 45 -5.53 10.95 -13.38
N LYS A 46 -4.58 11.65 -13.97
CA LYS A 46 -3.41 11.05 -14.62
C LYS A 46 -2.43 10.40 -13.64
N LEU A 47 -2.64 10.46 -12.33
CA LEU A 47 -1.84 9.70 -11.36
C LEU A 47 -2.03 8.19 -11.55
N LYS A 48 -3.29 7.70 -11.60
CA LYS A 48 -3.64 6.31 -11.95
C LYS A 48 -5.03 6.29 -12.60
N PRO A 49 -5.13 6.60 -13.88
CA PRO A 49 -6.41 6.62 -14.56
C PRO A 49 -6.98 5.21 -14.71
N VAL A 50 -8.31 5.10 -14.64
CA VAL A 50 -9.02 3.84 -14.99
C VAL A 50 -8.88 3.57 -16.47
N ARG A 51 -9.04 4.63 -17.31
CA ARG A 51 -8.89 4.61 -18.78
C ARG A 51 -8.44 5.98 -19.30
N ASP A 52 -7.95 6.02 -20.52
CA ASP A 52 -7.71 7.21 -21.35
C ASP A 52 -6.83 8.31 -20.70
N GLY A 53 -6.06 7.99 -19.69
CA GLY A 53 -5.20 8.94 -18.97
C GLY A 53 -3.73 8.82 -19.36
N GLU A 54 -3.44 8.50 -20.60
CA GLU A 54 -2.08 8.44 -21.10
C GLU A 54 -1.37 9.78 -20.92
N ILE A 55 -0.10 9.71 -20.58
CA ILE A 55 0.73 10.90 -20.43
C ILE A 55 1.14 11.35 -21.82
N ASP A 56 0.72 12.55 -22.19
CA ASP A 56 1.14 13.22 -23.41
C ASP A 56 2.11 14.35 -23.07
N THR A 57 3.39 14.12 -23.27
CA THR A 57 4.43 15.09 -22.94
C THR A 57 4.25 16.42 -23.68
N LEU A 58 3.72 16.39 -24.91
CA LEU A 58 3.52 17.59 -25.71
C LEU A 58 2.42 18.50 -25.12
N HIS A 59 1.31 17.90 -24.68
CA HIS A 59 0.14 18.65 -24.20
C HIS A 59 0.09 18.79 -22.68
N ASP A 60 0.82 17.96 -21.95
CA ASP A 60 0.78 17.92 -20.47
C ASP A 60 1.96 18.68 -19.83
N MET A 61 3.12 18.77 -20.49
CA MET A 61 4.22 19.59 -19.99
C MET A 61 3.92 21.09 -20.16
N PRO A 62 4.42 21.95 -19.25
CA PRO A 62 4.36 23.38 -19.43
C PRO A 62 5.04 23.80 -20.74
N THR A 63 4.34 24.58 -21.56
CA THR A 63 4.82 24.99 -22.91
C THR A 63 6.18 25.65 -22.85
N LYS A 64 6.44 26.46 -21.82
CA LYS A 64 7.72 27.18 -21.65
C LYS A 64 8.90 26.27 -21.41
N GLU A 65 8.66 25.14 -20.71
CA GLU A 65 9.70 24.20 -20.28
C GLU A 65 9.83 22.99 -21.22
N TYR A 66 8.88 22.83 -22.14
CA TYR A 66 8.80 21.65 -23.02
C TYR A 66 10.12 21.38 -23.77
N SER A 67 10.73 22.41 -24.32
CA SER A 67 11.97 22.28 -25.12
C SER A 67 13.14 21.72 -24.31
N SER A 68 13.23 22.09 -23.02
CA SER A 68 14.30 21.67 -22.12
C SER A 68 14.01 20.30 -21.47
N TRP A 69 12.73 19.96 -21.24
CA TRP A 69 12.37 18.77 -20.47
C TRP A 69 11.98 17.55 -21.31
N ARG A 70 11.57 17.75 -22.55
CA ARG A 70 11.11 16.64 -23.43
C ARG A 70 12.13 15.52 -23.62
N SER A 71 13.43 15.81 -23.48
CA SER A 71 14.51 14.85 -23.63
C SER A 71 14.81 14.04 -22.35
N THR A 72 14.27 14.47 -21.21
CA THR A 72 14.50 13.84 -19.91
C THR A 72 13.21 13.69 -19.09
N PRO A 73 12.14 13.09 -19.66
CA PRO A 73 10.83 12.97 -19.00
C PRO A 73 10.91 12.17 -17.71
N GLU A 74 11.91 11.29 -17.57
CA GLU A 74 12.18 10.49 -16.38
C GLU A 74 12.67 11.31 -15.18
N LYS A 75 13.06 12.56 -15.37
CA LYS A 75 13.48 13.45 -14.27
C LYS A 75 12.35 14.33 -13.76
N ILE A 76 11.28 14.48 -14.52
CA ILE A 76 10.24 15.47 -14.24
C ILE A 76 9.03 14.78 -13.59
N VAL A 77 8.74 15.17 -12.36
CA VAL A 77 7.53 14.77 -11.62
C VAL A 77 6.43 15.78 -11.89
N PHE A 78 5.23 15.33 -12.23
CA PHE A 78 4.10 16.21 -12.44
C PHE A 78 3.05 16.14 -11.31
N ILE A 79 3.07 15.08 -10.50
CA ILE A 79 2.18 14.95 -9.35
C ILE A 79 2.84 14.16 -8.23
N SER A 80 2.51 14.55 -7.00
CA SER A 80 2.88 13.87 -5.76
C SER A 80 1.63 13.72 -4.90
N ALA A 81 1.38 12.56 -4.34
CA ALA A 81 0.20 12.29 -3.52
C ALA A 81 0.57 11.46 -2.28
N ASP A 82 0.04 11.87 -1.13
CA ASP A 82 0.18 11.17 0.14
C ASP A 82 -1.08 10.35 0.41
N PHE A 83 -0.86 9.07 0.70
CA PHE A 83 -1.92 8.13 1.03
C PHE A 83 -1.70 7.57 2.44
N GLU A 84 -2.79 7.48 3.17
CA GLU A 84 -2.84 6.72 4.42
C GLU A 84 -3.19 5.27 4.12
N LEU A 85 -2.47 4.35 4.76
CA LEU A 85 -2.68 2.91 4.61
C LEU A 85 -3.58 2.38 5.72
N ASP A 86 -4.51 1.48 5.39
CA ASP A 86 -5.24 0.74 6.40
C ASP A 86 -4.34 -0.26 7.15
N SER A 87 -4.84 -0.79 8.26
CA SER A 87 -4.09 -1.72 9.11
C SER A 87 -3.55 -2.93 8.35
N THR A 88 -4.31 -3.46 7.40
CA THR A 88 -3.94 -4.65 6.61
C THR A 88 -2.73 -4.36 5.70
N LEU A 89 -2.70 -3.21 5.04
CA LEU A 89 -1.57 -2.80 4.20
C LEU A 89 -0.35 -2.44 5.03
N VAL A 90 -0.55 -1.77 6.17
CA VAL A 90 0.52 -1.50 7.14
C VAL A 90 1.17 -2.81 7.58
N ASP A 91 0.38 -3.83 7.94
CA ASP A 91 0.90 -5.14 8.36
C ASP A 91 1.71 -5.83 7.26
N LYS A 92 1.26 -5.72 5.99
CA LYS A 92 2.02 -6.26 4.85
C LYS A 92 3.37 -5.56 4.70
N VAL A 93 3.42 -4.22 4.76
CA VAL A 93 4.67 -3.45 4.66
C VAL A 93 5.60 -3.75 5.82
N VAL A 94 5.08 -3.80 7.05
CA VAL A 94 5.84 -4.18 8.26
C VAL A 94 6.42 -5.58 8.13
N SER A 95 5.65 -6.53 7.62
CA SER A 95 6.12 -7.90 7.38
C SER A 95 7.28 -7.95 6.39
N LEU A 96 7.20 -7.17 5.29
CA LEU A 96 8.22 -7.11 4.24
C LEU A 96 9.50 -6.40 4.69
N CYS A 97 9.37 -5.33 5.47
CA CYS A 97 10.46 -4.39 5.75
C CYS A 97 10.96 -4.44 7.20
N LYS A 98 10.21 -5.08 8.10
CA LYS A 98 10.49 -5.11 9.56
C LYS A 98 10.58 -3.72 10.18
N CYS A 99 9.88 -2.73 9.62
CA CYS A 99 9.83 -1.37 10.11
C CYS A 99 8.67 -1.18 11.10
N ASP A 100 8.67 -0.05 11.80
CA ASP A 100 7.57 0.35 12.67
C ASP A 100 6.27 0.58 11.90
N ARG A 101 5.14 0.31 12.54
CA ARG A 101 3.80 0.57 11.99
C ARG A 101 3.60 2.05 11.62
N ALA A 102 4.09 2.96 12.46
CA ALA A 102 4.01 4.40 12.20
C ALA A 102 4.81 4.81 10.95
N ALA A 103 5.95 4.15 10.71
CA ALA A 103 6.76 4.36 9.51
C ALA A 103 6.04 3.92 8.24
N ALA A 104 5.22 2.87 8.32
CA ALA A 104 4.45 2.31 7.21
C ALA A 104 3.06 2.97 7.03
N ALA A 105 2.61 3.82 7.96
CA ALA A 105 1.24 4.34 7.96
C ALA A 105 0.92 5.26 6.77
N VAL A 106 1.92 5.98 6.26
CA VAL A 106 1.76 6.93 5.16
C VAL A 106 2.76 6.62 4.05
N VAL A 107 2.27 6.60 2.82
CA VAL A 107 3.09 6.47 1.62
C VAL A 107 2.92 7.69 0.71
N ASN A 108 4.01 8.20 0.20
CA ASN A 108 4.02 9.22 -0.85
C ASN A 108 4.30 8.55 -2.20
N ILE A 109 3.43 8.79 -3.16
CA ILE A 109 3.56 8.29 -4.54
C ILE A 109 3.61 9.48 -5.48
N LYS A 110 4.68 9.52 -6.29
CA LYS A 110 4.86 10.53 -7.34
C LYS A 110 4.78 9.86 -8.70
N ARG A 111 4.28 10.57 -9.70
CA ARG A 111 4.31 10.10 -11.09
C ARG A 111 5.14 11.05 -11.94
N ARG A 112 5.96 10.46 -12.81
CA ARG A 112 6.82 11.20 -13.74
C ARG A 112 6.27 11.12 -15.15
N TYR A 113 6.79 11.96 -16.03
CA TYR A 113 6.39 11.99 -17.43
C TYR A 113 6.82 10.77 -18.25
N ASP A 114 7.76 9.96 -17.76
CA ASP A 114 8.08 8.63 -18.32
C ASP A 114 7.06 7.54 -17.92
N GLY A 115 5.99 7.91 -17.23
CA GLY A 115 4.93 7.02 -16.76
C GLY A 115 5.26 6.23 -15.51
N LYS A 116 6.49 6.29 -15.01
CA LYS A 116 6.93 5.53 -13.83
C LYS A 116 6.55 6.22 -12.53
N TYR A 117 6.42 5.41 -11.50
CA TYR A 117 6.13 5.86 -10.14
C TYR A 117 7.39 5.90 -9.28
N LEU A 118 7.46 6.90 -8.41
CA LEU A 118 8.39 6.97 -7.30
C LEU A 118 7.58 6.79 -6.02
N VAL A 119 7.93 5.80 -5.23
CA VAL A 119 7.26 5.49 -3.96
C VAL A 119 8.22 5.75 -2.83
N SER A 120 7.79 6.48 -1.82
CA SER A 120 8.56 6.75 -0.61
C SER A 120 7.69 6.74 0.64
N PHE A 121 8.28 6.46 1.79
CA PHE A 121 7.62 6.42 3.08
C PHE A 121 8.15 7.58 3.93
N PRO A 122 7.45 8.72 3.96
CA PRO A 122 7.97 9.94 4.58
C PRO A 122 8.14 9.85 6.09
N ASN A 123 7.37 8.97 6.74
CA ASN A 123 7.43 8.75 8.19
C ASN A 123 8.49 7.72 8.60
N TYR A 124 9.17 7.10 7.63
CA TYR A 124 10.21 6.14 7.95
C TYR A 124 11.38 6.83 8.69
N ARG A 125 11.71 6.26 9.83
CA ARG A 125 12.91 6.57 10.59
C ARG A 125 13.53 5.25 11.05
N LYS A 126 14.83 5.12 10.95
CA LYS A 126 15.52 3.96 11.52
C LYS A 126 15.40 4.05 13.05
N SER A 127 14.81 3.02 13.67
CA SER A 127 14.77 2.94 15.13
C SER A 127 16.17 2.73 15.67
N GLN A 128 16.53 3.47 16.71
CA GLN A 128 17.82 3.34 17.39
C GLN A 128 17.76 2.42 18.60
N SER A 129 16.55 2.15 19.09
CA SER A 129 16.31 1.32 20.25
C SER A 129 14.92 0.70 20.21
N ILE A 130 14.74 -0.38 20.97
CA ILE A 130 13.45 -1.03 21.22
C ILE A 130 13.13 -0.98 22.70
N ASP A 131 11.85 -1.03 23.06
CA ASP A 131 11.43 -1.12 24.45
C ASP A 131 11.82 -2.48 25.05
N ALA A 132 12.53 -2.45 26.17
CA ALA A 132 12.94 -3.67 26.89
C ALA A 132 11.73 -4.51 27.33
N ALA A 133 10.58 -3.90 27.60
CA ALA A 133 9.36 -4.59 27.98
C ALA A 133 8.91 -5.62 26.93
N ILE A 134 9.17 -5.38 25.63
CA ILE A 134 8.84 -6.31 24.56
C ILE A 134 9.65 -7.62 24.72
N VAL A 135 10.95 -7.52 24.93
CA VAL A 135 11.83 -8.68 25.07
C VAL A 135 11.59 -9.37 26.39
N ILE A 136 11.40 -8.62 27.49
CA ILE A 136 11.05 -9.15 28.81
C ILE A 136 9.78 -9.99 28.70
N LYS A 137 8.75 -9.52 28.01
CA LYS A 137 7.51 -10.26 27.82
C LYS A 137 7.75 -11.58 27.04
N ILE A 138 8.50 -11.54 25.93
CA ILE A 138 8.83 -12.71 25.13
C ILE A 138 9.51 -13.79 26.00
N VAL A 139 10.51 -13.40 26.80
CA VAL A 139 11.27 -14.33 27.64
C VAL A 139 10.41 -14.84 28.81
N SER A 140 9.59 -14.00 29.43
CA SER A 140 8.69 -14.40 30.51
C SER A 140 7.63 -15.38 30.06
N ASP A 141 7.03 -15.14 28.88
CA ASP A 141 6.05 -16.05 28.29
C ASP A 141 6.69 -17.41 27.96
N ALA A 142 7.92 -17.39 27.40
CA ALA A 142 8.69 -18.58 27.09
C ALA A 142 9.07 -19.38 28.37
N ALA A 143 9.46 -18.68 29.44
CA ALA A 143 9.78 -19.31 30.73
C ALA A 143 8.53 -19.96 31.34
N THR A 144 7.38 -19.30 31.23
CA THR A 144 6.09 -19.85 31.72
C THR A 144 5.72 -21.11 30.93
N GLN A 145 5.86 -21.11 29.61
CA GLN A 145 5.65 -22.28 28.78
C GLN A 145 6.63 -23.40 29.11
N LEU A 146 7.92 -23.08 29.26
CA LEU A 146 8.95 -24.07 29.64
C LEU A 146 8.62 -24.81 30.91
N ASN A 147 8.06 -24.13 31.92
CA ASN A 147 7.67 -24.77 33.20
C ASN A 147 6.60 -25.84 33.00
N SER A 148 5.71 -25.68 32.02
CA SER A 148 4.65 -26.68 31.71
C SER A 148 5.15 -27.88 30.92
N LEU A 149 6.33 -27.76 30.25
CA LEU A 149 6.89 -28.85 29.44
C LEU A 149 7.53 -29.93 30.31
N LYS A 150 7.39 -31.19 29.88
CA LYS A 150 7.98 -32.36 30.55
C LYS A 150 9.20 -32.84 29.77
N GLU A 151 10.23 -33.23 30.49
CA GLU A 151 11.37 -33.94 29.93
C GLU A 151 10.93 -35.34 29.48
N LYS A 152 11.10 -35.66 28.20
CA LYS A 152 10.65 -36.93 27.60
C LYS A 152 11.76 -37.98 27.49
N THR A 153 13.01 -37.55 27.58
CA THR A 153 14.17 -38.41 27.41
C THR A 153 15.23 -38.14 28.47
N LYS A 154 16.07 -39.17 28.78
CA LYS A 154 17.21 -38.99 29.68
C LYS A 154 18.23 -37.96 29.14
N ALA A 155 18.28 -37.76 27.82
CA ALA A 155 19.14 -36.79 27.20
C ALA A 155 18.67 -35.34 27.44
N GLU A 156 17.38 -35.16 27.77
CA GLU A 156 16.81 -33.86 28.15
C GLU A 156 16.99 -33.52 29.62
N ALA A 157 17.41 -34.52 30.42
CA ALA A 157 17.67 -34.31 31.85
C ALA A 157 18.72 -33.21 32.04
N GLY A 158 18.34 -32.13 32.71
CA GLY A 158 19.18 -30.96 32.94
C GLY A 158 19.20 -29.96 31.78
N ILE A 159 18.63 -30.23 30.59
CA ILE A 159 18.47 -29.23 29.51
C ILE A 159 17.41 -28.19 29.91
N LYS A 160 16.30 -28.65 30.49
CA LYS A 160 15.25 -27.77 31.00
C LYS A 160 15.81 -26.75 32.01
N ASP A 161 16.61 -27.25 32.97
CA ASP A 161 17.21 -26.39 33.98
C ASP A 161 18.20 -25.37 33.37
N LYS A 162 18.99 -25.78 32.37
CA LYS A 162 19.90 -24.89 31.64
C LYS A 162 19.14 -23.79 30.89
N VAL A 163 18.04 -24.14 30.22
CA VAL A 163 17.21 -23.16 29.49
C VAL A 163 16.50 -22.22 30.48
N ALA A 164 16.00 -22.76 31.60
CA ALA A 164 15.38 -21.94 32.64
C ALA A 164 16.36 -20.97 33.29
N ALA A 165 17.59 -21.43 33.57
CA ALA A 165 18.68 -20.54 34.07
C ALA A 165 19.01 -19.45 33.06
N SER A 166 19.13 -19.78 31.78
CA SER A 166 19.36 -18.81 30.69
C SER A 166 18.25 -17.75 30.65
N TYR A 167 16.99 -18.14 30.70
CA TYR A 167 15.88 -17.17 30.71
C TYR A 167 15.91 -16.28 31.94
N LYS A 168 16.26 -16.81 33.11
CA LYS A 168 16.43 -16.03 34.34
C LYS A 168 17.58 -15.01 34.21
N ASP A 169 18.71 -15.42 33.64
CA ASP A 169 19.86 -14.56 33.41
C ASP A 169 19.54 -13.43 32.43
N ILE A 170 18.80 -13.72 31.35
CA ILE A 170 18.33 -12.72 30.40
C ILE A 170 17.37 -11.74 31.08
N LEU A 171 16.40 -12.21 31.87
CA LEU A 171 15.48 -11.34 32.58
C LEU A 171 16.19 -10.45 33.60
N SER A 172 17.20 -10.99 34.30
CA SER A 172 18.05 -10.21 35.20
C SER A 172 18.85 -9.13 34.47
N LEU A 173 19.43 -9.46 33.30
CA LEU A 173 20.16 -8.52 32.43
C LEU A 173 19.26 -7.36 31.98
N LEU A 174 17.97 -7.64 31.73
CA LEU A 174 17.00 -6.68 31.20
C LEU A 174 16.27 -5.89 32.30
N SER A 175 16.31 -6.31 33.55
CA SER A 175 15.51 -5.75 34.64
C SER A 175 15.75 -4.25 34.92
N GLU A 176 16.96 -3.77 34.65
CA GLU A 176 17.35 -2.38 34.85
C GLU A 176 17.32 -1.54 33.54
N LYS A 177 17.07 -2.19 32.39
CA LYS A 177 17.07 -1.53 31.08
C LYS A 177 15.64 -1.19 30.66
N THR A 178 15.40 0.06 30.29
CA THR A 178 14.12 0.50 29.73
C THR A 178 14.11 0.40 28.19
N VAL A 179 15.28 0.60 27.58
CA VAL A 179 15.47 0.53 26.13
C VAL A 179 16.68 -0.34 25.78
N LEU A 180 16.63 -1.01 24.63
CA LEU A 180 17.68 -1.91 24.16
C LEU A 180 18.18 -1.42 22.80
N THR A 181 19.49 -1.43 22.62
CA THR A 181 20.20 -1.14 21.37
C THR A 181 20.72 -2.43 20.71
N GLU A 182 21.32 -2.35 19.52
CA GLU A 182 21.88 -3.53 18.84
C GLU A 182 22.83 -4.34 19.73
N THR A 183 23.66 -3.70 20.54
CA THR A 183 24.59 -4.37 21.45
C THR A 183 23.91 -5.27 22.48
N ALA A 184 22.68 -4.96 22.85
CA ALA A 184 21.93 -5.79 23.80
C ALA A 184 21.54 -7.15 23.21
N LEU A 185 21.45 -7.29 21.89
CA LEU A 185 21.19 -8.58 21.24
C LEU A 185 22.38 -9.53 21.47
N ASP A 186 23.59 -9.05 21.26
CA ASP A 186 24.82 -9.84 21.48
C ASP A 186 24.92 -10.27 22.94
N GLU A 187 24.65 -9.36 23.90
CA GLU A 187 24.63 -9.66 25.33
C GLU A 187 23.58 -10.74 25.69
N ILE A 188 22.44 -10.74 25.02
CA ILE A 188 21.37 -11.76 25.21
C ILE A 188 21.82 -13.09 24.59
N GLU A 189 22.41 -13.05 23.39
CA GLU A 189 22.86 -14.26 22.70
C GLU A 189 23.95 -15.01 23.48
N GLU A 190 24.83 -14.31 24.18
CA GLU A 190 25.84 -14.90 25.06
C GLU A 190 25.24 -15.68 26.26
N LYS A 191 23.98 -15.36 26.65
CA LYS A 191 23.30 -16.06 27.75
C LYS A 191 22.64 -17.35 27.31
N TYR A 192 22.52 -17.63 26.01
CA TYR A 192 21.91 -18.86 25.56
C TYR A 192 22.80 -20.07 25.84
N PRO A 193 22.19 -21.19 26.25
CA PRO A 193 22.96 -22.42 26.53
C PRO A 193 23.54 -22.98 25.22
N THR A 194 24.82 -23.34 25.26
CA THR A 194 25.51 -23.97 24.14
C THR A 194 25.39 -25.49 24.16
N GLY A 195 25.56 -26.12 23.00
CA GLY A 195 25.65 -27.59 22.90
C GLY A 195 24.30 -28.33 23.02
N ILE A 196 23.18 -27.62 22.94
CA ILE A 196 21.85 -28.24 22.90
C ILE A 196 21.56 -28.68 21.47
N THR A 197 21.45 -30.00 21.25
CA THR A 197 21.10 -30.60 19.96
C THR A 197 19.62 -30.94 19.89
N GLN A 198 19.04 -30.82 18.71
CA GLN A 198 17.64 -31.17 18.47
C GLN A 198 17.45 -32.68 18.58
N SER A 199 16.49 -33.11 19.43
CA SER A 199 15.91 -34.44 19.39
C SER A 199 14.53 -34.41 18.76
N ALA A 200 14.18 -35.40 17.97
CA ALA A 200 12.90 -35.48 17.27
C ALA A 200 11.67 -35.46 18.21
N THR A 201 11.86 -35.80 19.48
CA THR A 201 10.81 -35.88 20.50
C THR A 201 10.87 -34.75 21.53
N SER A 202 11.85 -33.85 21.43
CA SER A 202 12.04 -32.73 22.36
C SER A 202 10.99 -31.65 22.18
N GLU A 203 10.36 -31.22 23.29
CA GLU A 203 9.52 -30.01 23.33
C GLU A 203 10.29 -28.78 23.85
N ILE A 204 11.40 -29.02 24.56
CA ILE A 204 12.24 -27.97 25.17
C ILE A 204 13.04 -27.23 24.11
N TYR A 205 13.63 -27.97 23.15
CA TYR A 205 14.39 -27.35 22.05
C TYR A 205 13.56 -26.39 21.16
N PRO A 206 12.32 -26.76 20.74
CA PRO A 206 11.45 -25.83 20.03
C PRO A 206 11.11 -24.57 20.84
N ASN A 207 10.87 -24.69 22.16
CA ASN A 207 10.64 -23.53 23.01
C ASN A 207 11.81 -22.55 22.97
N LEU A 208 13.05 -23.06 23.17
CA LEU A 208 14.26 -22.24 23.07
C LEU A 208 14.41 -21.59 21.70
N LYS A 209 14.26 -22.38 20.62
CA LYS A 209 14.42 -21.86 19.24
C LYS A 209 13.37 -20.82 18.86
N ASN A 210 12.14 -21.03 19.28
CA ASN A 210 11.06 -20.07 19.04
C ASN A 210 11.31 -18.77 19.80
N THR A 211 11.82 -18.84 21.03
CA THR A 211 12.19 -17.68 21.83
C THR A 211 13.33 -16.92 21.18
N GLN A 212 14.40 -17.59 20.76
CA GLN A 212 15.51 -17.00 20.03
C GLN A 212 15.02 -16.26 18.77
N LYS A 213 14.17 -16.93 17.98
CA LYS A 213 13.58 -16.34 16.78
C LYS A 213 12.68 -15.13 17.08
N ALA A 214 11.90 -15.19 18.15
CA ALA A 214 11.04 -14.08 18.56
C ALA A 214 11.85 -12.87 19.00
N ILE A 215 12.94 -13.07 19.75
CA ILE A 215 13.85 -12.00 20.16
C ILE A 215 14.56 -11.40 18.92
N ALA A 216 15.13 -12.24 18.04
CA ALA A 216 15.76 -11.77 16.82
C ALA A 216 14.78 -10.94 15.94
N ASN A 217 13.50 -11.36 15.85
CA ASN A 217 12.47 -10.61 15.16
C ASN A 217 12.17 -9.25 15.84
N ALA A 218 12.17 -9.19 17.17
CA ALA A 218 12.00 -7.93 17.89
C ALA A 218 13.16 -6.96 17.60
N PHE A 219 14.40 -7.46 17.58
CA PHE A 219 15.58 -6.65 17.25
C PHE A 219 15.70 -6.31 15.74
N ALA A 220 15.03 -7.05 14.86
CA ALA A 220 15.03 -6.75 13.43
C ALA A 220 14.51 -5.34 13.11
N VAL A 221 13.72 -4.72 14.01
CA VAL A 221 13.26 -3.32 13.90
C VAL A 221 14.42 -2.31 13.99
N LEU A 222 15.57 -2.68 14.58
CA LEU A 222 16.76 -1.83 14.65
C LEU A 222 17.52 -1.77 13.33
N ASN A 223 17.39 -2.82 12.49
CA ASN A 223 17.96 -2.90 11.14
C ASN A 223 16.87 -3.14 10.09
N PRO A 224 15.85 -2.27 10.02
CA PRO A 224 14.76 -2.45 9.08
C PRO A 224 15.25 -2.16 7.66
N VAL A 225 14.69 -2.86 6.69
CA VAL A 225 14.82 -2.46 5.29
C VAL A 225 13.97 -1.22 5.09
N ASN A 226 14.59 -0.15 4.57
CA ASN A 226 13.80 1.05 4.22
C ASN A 226 12.72 0.65 3.21
N PRO A 227 11.42 0.83 3.51
CA PRO A 227 10.36 0.46 2.58
C PRO A 227 10.47 1.16 1.22
N THR A 228 11.10 2.34 1.17
CA THR A 228 11.40 3.05 -0.08
C THR A 228 12.35 2.26 -0.99
N ASP A 229 13.29 1.50 -0.43
CA ASP A 229 14.28 0.72 -1.18
C ASP A 229 13.79 -0.71 -1.48
N ASN A 230 12.77 -1.18 -0.77
CA ASN A 230 12.17 -2.50 -0.98
C ASN A 230 11.30 -2.52 -2.26
N SER A 231 11.70 -3.32 -3.25
CA SER A 231 10.99 -3.41 -4.54
C SER A 231 9.60 -4.01 -4.42
N GLU A 232 9.38 -4.95 -3.50
CA GLU A 232 8.06 -5.60 -3.29
C GLU A 232 7.09 -4.64 -2.59
N ALA A 233 7.57 -3.90 -1.58
CA ALA A 233 6.78 -2.86 -0.93
C ALA A 233 6.35 -1.78 -1.93
N ARG A 234 7.25 -1.31 -2.81
CA ARG A 234 6.92 -0.34 -3.85
C ARG A 234 5.89 -0.87 -4.85
N LYS A 235 6.05 -2.10 -5.33
CA LYS A 235 5.08 -2.74 -6.24
C LYS A 235 3.72 -2.89 -5.59
N LEU A 236 3.68 -3.30 -4.33
CA LEU A 236 2.46 -3.42 -3.54
C LEU A 236 1.74 -2.06 -3.44
N MET A 237 2.47 -0.97 -3.16
CA MET A 237 1.84 0.35 -3.06
C MET A 237 1.25 0.81 -4.39
N VAL A 238 1.94 0.60 -5.51
CA VAL A 238 1.42 0.96 -6.84
C VAL A 238 0.19 0.11 -7.21
N SER A 239 0.18 -1.18 -6.90
CA SER A 239 -0.98 -2.05 -7.19
C SER A 239 -2.21 -1.67 -6.37
N GLU A 240 -2.04 -1.40 -5.08
CA GLU A 240 -3.12 -1.09 -4.13
C GLU A 240 -3.60 0.37 -4.21
N MET A 241 -2.86 1.24 -4.92
CA MET A 241 -3.26 2.64 -5.10
C MET A 241 -4.62 2.72 -5.80
N PRO A 242 -5.57 3.55 -5.32
CA PRO A 242 -6.85 3.74 -5.97
C PRO A 242 -6.70 4.30 -7.37
N SER A 243 -7.59 3.90 -8.26
CA SER A 243 -7.67 4.46 -9.60
C SER A 243 -8.59 5.68 -9.61
N PHE A 244 -8.26 6.66 -10.45
CA PHE A 244 -8.98 7.92 -10.56
C PHE A 244 -9.83 7.96 -11.82
N VAL A 245 -11.00 8.55 -11.71
CA VAL A 245 -11.94 8.76 -12.82
C VAL A 245 -12.14 10.27 -12.99
N TYR A 246 -11.98 10.75 -14.21
CA TYR A 246 -12.20 12.14 -14.57
C TYR A 246 -13.48 12.33 -15.37
N TYR A 247 -14.37 13.15 -14.86
CA TYR A 247 -15.60 13.53 -15.55
C TYR A 247 -15.48 14.98 -16.03
N SER A 248 -15.21 15.20 -17.32
CA SER A 248 -15.01 16.55 -17.88
C SER A 248 -16.25 17.23 -18.41
N ASN A 249 -17.21 16.46 -18.82
CA ASN A 249 -18.52 16.93 -19.22
C ASN A 249 -19.52 15.89 -18.77
N TYR A 250 -20.43 16.28 -17.90
CA TYR A 250 -21.66 15.54 -17.69
C TYR A 250 -22.45 15.69 -19.01
N GLY A 251 -22.17 14.86 -20.01
CA GLY A 251 -23.20 14.58 -20.98
C GLY A 251 -24.36 14.11 -20.13
N ASN A 252 -25.45 14.91 -20.04
CA ASN A 252 -26.62 14.51 -19.31
C ASN A 252 -26.96 13.09 -19.74
N LEU A 253 -26.63 12.11 -18.88
CA LEU A 253 -27.11 10.77 -19.09
C LEU A 253 -28.61 10.90 -18.92
N ASP A 254 -29.35 10.61 -19.97
CA ASP A 254 -30.81 10.58 -19.89
C ASP A 254 -31.20 9.61 -18.78
N ALA A 255 -32.28 9.89 -18.08
CA ALA A 255 -32.81 9.03 -17.01
C ALA A 255 -33.04 7.58 -17.49
N GLN A 256 -33.12 7.38 -18.79
CA GLN A 256 -33.25 6.09 -19.44
C GLN A 256 -32.18 5.92 -20.53
N ILE A 257 -31.43 4.84 -20.46
CA ILE A 257 -30.42 4.48 -21.45
C ILE A 257 -30.92 3.28 -22.22
N TYR A 258 -31.04 3.43 -23.53
CA TYR A 258 -31.39 2.31 -24.39
C TYR A 258 -30.12 1.47 -24.64
N LEU A 259 -30.01 0.35 -23.90
CA LEU A 259 -28.83 -0.52 -23.88
C LEU A 259 -28.33 -0.96 -25.27
N PRO A 260 -29.20 -1.35 -26.25
CA PRO A 260 -28.73 -1.72 -27.57
C PRO A 260 -27.96 -0.61 -28.29
N HIS A 261 -28.35 0.64 -28.14
CA HIS A 261 -27.62 1.80 -28.68
C HIS A 261 -26.32 2.04 -27.90
N ALA A 262 -26.39 1.92 -26.57
CA ALA A 262 -25.19 2.07 -25.73
C ALA A 262 -24.10 1.06 -26.09
N ILE A 263 -24.47 -0.19 -26.34
CA ILE A 263 -23.53 -1.26 -26.75
C ILE A 263 -22.88 -0.94 -28.10
N LYS A 264 -23.67 -0.53 -29.11
CA LYS A 264 -23.13 -0.11 -30.41
C LYS A 264 -22.12 1.00 -30.26
N TRP A 265 -22.42 2.02 -29.47
CA TRP A 265 -21.51 3.13 -29.21
C TRP A 265 -20.25 2.73 -28.48
N LEU A 266 -20.35 1.84 -27.49
CA LEU A 266 -19.21 1.30 -26.77
C LEU A 266 -18.26 0.50 -27.71
N ASN A 267 -18.84 -0.10 -28.77
CA ASN A 267 -18.11 -0.82 -29.82
C ASN A 267 -17.60 0.10 -30.95
N ASN A 268 -17.76 1.44 -30.81
CA ASN A 268 -17.43 2.45 -31.82
C ASN A 268 -18.23 2.32 -33.13
N GLU A 269 -19.44 1.75 -33.08
CA GLU A 269 -20.38 1.70 -34.20
C GLU A 269 -21.19 2.98 -34.26
N GLU A 270 -21.36 3.56 -35.45
CA GLU A 270 -22.20 4.75 -35.64
C GLU A 270 -23.69 4.40 -35.53
N VAL A 271 -24.42 5.17 -34.75
CA VAL A 271 -25.89 5.12 -34.68
C VAL A 271 -26.42 6.40 -35.31
N ALA A 272 -27.14 6.24 -36.42
CA ALA A 272 -27.61 7.38 -37.20
C ALA A 272 -28.44 8.37 -36.38
N GLY A 273 -28.08 9.65 -36.44
CA GLY A 273 -28.90 10.77 -35.97
C GLY A 273 -28.61 11.26 -34.53
N ILE A 274 -27.59 10.77 -33.82
CA ILE A 274 -27.33 11.17 -32.44
C ILE A 274 -25.83 11.43 -32.23
N ASP A 275 -25.44 12.68 -31.96
CA ASP A 275 -24.08 13.00 -31.50
C ASP A 275 -23.91 12.63 -30.02
N ILE A 276 -23.01 11.67 -29.77
CA ILE A 276 -22.95 11.01 -28.45
C ILE A 276 -21.55 11.02 -27.84
N GLY A 277 -20.58 11.63 -28.47
CA GLY A 277 -19.18 11.51 -28.07
C GLY A 277 -18.90 11.70 -26.57
N ALA A 278 -19.57 12.65 -25.91
CA ALA A 278 -19.43 12.87 -24.47
C ALA A 278 -20.20 11.83 -23.63
N LYS A 279 -21.39 11.43 -24.06
CA LYS A 279 -22.24 10.42 -23.36
C LYS A 279 -21.62 9.02 -23.40
N VAL A 280 -21.02 8.62 -24.54
CA VAL A 280 -20.33 7.32 -24.69
C VAL A 280 -19.16 7.20 -23.75
N ARG A 281 -18.35 8.25 -23.61
CA ARG A 281 -17.21 8.25 -22.68
C ARG A 281 -17.68 8.05 -21.24
N THR A 282 -18.71 8.77 -20.82
CA THR A 282 -19.28 8.63 -19.47
C THR A 282 -19.84 7.22 -19.23
N LEU A 283 -20.58 6.67 -20.18
CA LEU A 283 -21.10 5.30 -20.10
C LEU A 283 -19.99 4.25 -20.02
N ARG A 284 -18.94 4.38 -20.84
CA ARG A 284 -17.81 3.47 -20.82
C ARG A 284 -17.13 3.46 -19.45
N VAL A 285 -16.85 4.64 -18.89
CA VAL A 285 -16.25 4.75 -17.56
C VAL A 285 -17.16 4.17 -16.48
N LEU A 286 -18.47 4.41 -16.56
CA LEU A 286 -19.44 3.89 -15.60
C LEU A 286 -19.45 2.35 -15.60
N PHE A 287 -19.60 1.72 -16.76
CA PHE A 287 -19.63 0.26 -16.88
C PHE A 287 -18.33 -0.39 -16.44
N ASP A 288 -17.19 0.23 -16.74
CA ASP A 288 -15.89 -0.26 -16.28
C ASP A 288 -15.71 -0.13 -14.77
N PHE A 289 -16.17 0.98 -14.20
CA PHE A 289 -16.06 1.21 -12.76
C PHE A 289 -16.88 0.20 -11.96
N VAL A 290 -18.12 -0.06 -12.40
CA VAL A 290 -18.99 -1.05 -11.74
C VAL A 290 -18.69 -2.49 -12.17
N LYS A 291 -17.72 -2.70 -13.08
CA LYS A 291 -17.35 -4.01 -13.64
C LYS A 291 -18.53 -4.77 -14.24
N LEU A 292 -19.46 -4.06 -14.83
CA LEU A 292 -20.62 -4.62 -15.55
C LEU A 292 -20.36 -4.62 -17.05
N ASN A 293 -20.67 -5.74 -17.68
CA ASN A 293 -20.70 -5.85 -19.14
C ASN A 293 -22.12 -5.48 -19.62
N PRO A 294 -22.30 -4.38 -20.40
CA PRO A 294 -23.63 -3.97 -20.86
C PRO A 294 -24.32 -5.03 -21.74
N GLN A 295 -23.57 -5.88 -22.42
CA GLN A 295 -24.14 -6.99 -23.19
C GLN A 295 -24.78 -8.05 -22.27
N GLU A 296 -24.09 -8.42 -21.19
CA GLU A 296 -24.62 -9.37 -20.21
C GLU A 296 -25.91 -8.84 -19.55
N VAL A 297 -25.96 -7.53 -19.27
CA VAL A 297 -27.17 -6.90 -18.73
C VAL A 297 -28.32 -6.99 -19.75
N LEU A 298 -28.06 -6.74 -21.03
CA LEU A 298 -29.06 -6.84 -22.09
C LEU A 298 -29.59 -8.28 -22.23
N ASP A 299 -28.69 -9.25 -22.25
CA ASP A 299 -29.02 -10.67 -22.38
C ASP A 299 -29.90 -11.18 -21.24
N LEU A 300 -29.64 -10.72 -20.00
CA LEU A 300 -30.46 -11.03 -18.83
C LEU A 300 -31.89 -10.48 -18.94
N VAL A 301 -32.05 -9.29 -19.52
CA VAL A 301 -33.38 -8.67 -19.73
C VAL A 301 -34.15 -9.42 -20.80
N VAL A 302 -33.52 -9.82 -21.88
CA VAL A 302 -34.10 -10.59 -22.98
C VAL A 302 -34.58 -11.97 -22.50
N VAL A 303 -33.76 -12.69 -21.72
CA VAL A 303 -34.15 -13.99 -21.15
C VAL A 303 -35.37 -13.90 -20.22
N LYS A 304 -35.46 -12.86 -19.37
CA LYS A 304 -36.65 -12.65 -18.54
C LYS A 304 -37.92 -12.37 -19.32
N HIS A 305 -37.84 -11.69 -20.46
CA HIS A 305 -38.99 -11.45 -21.32
C HIS A 305 -39.48 -12.74 -22.00
N PHE A 306 -38.60 -13.61 -22.43
CA PHE A 306 -38.97 -14.90 -23.01
C PHE A 306 -39.61 -15.87 -22.01
N CYS A 307 -39.17 -15.86 -20.74
CA CYS A 307 -39.79 -16.69 -19.69
C CYS A 307 -41.19 -16.24 -19.26
N ASN A 308 -41.52 -14.94 -19.40
CA ASN A 308 -42.84 -14.42 -19.04
C ASN A 308 -43.87 -14.49 -20.15
N THR A 309 -43.47 -14.87 -21.39
CA THR A 309 -44.39 -15.01 -22.55
C THR A 309 -44.71 -16.47 -22.87
N CYS A 310 -44.09 -17.43 -22.16
CA CYS A 310 -44.34 -18.87 -22.32
C CYS A 310 -45.00 -19.53 -21.11
N GLY A 311 -45.66 -18.73 -20.23
CA GLY A 311 -46.40 -19.20 -19.07
C GLY A 311 -47.88 -18.94 -19.22
#